data_13846fa773ba2a5b112a386d0027f2cd
#
_entry.id   13846fa773ba2a5b112a386d0027f2cd
#
_cell.length_a   1.000
_cell.length_b   1.000
_cell.length_c   1.000
_cell.angle_alpha   90.00
_cell.angle_beta   90.00
_cell.angle_gamma   90.00
#
_symmetry.space_group_name_H-M   'P 1'
#
loop_
_entity.id
_entity.type
_entity.pdbx_description
1 polymer ?
#
loop_
_entity_poly.entity_id
_entity_poly.type
_entity_poly.pdbx_seq_one_letter_code
_entity_poly.pdbx_strand_id
1 'polypeptide(L)'
;MEIRPNKFTIRVYGLLLQGGKVLVAEELHKGRRMNKFPGGGLEPGEGTAACLVREFREETGLEIDVIDHFYTTDFFVASAFDPQVQVMSIYYLVQSRQAFEPSQRSLHADAQEDEVFKWVDPLALDPEAYFTFPIDQHVGKQLQRWLSAKGA
;
A
#
# COMPACT_ATOMS: atom_id res chain seq x y z
N MET A 1 -9.08 -0.29 30.96
CA MET A 1 -7.97 -1.25 30.80
C MET A 1 -7.41 -1.13 29.41
N GLU A 2 -6.12 -0.88 29.29
CA GLU A 2 -5.45 -0.76 28.02
C GLU A 2 -5.28 -2.13 27.38
N ILE A 3 -5.71 -2.30 26.12
CA ILE A 3 -5.51 -3.54 25.38
C ILE A 3 -4.11 -3.52 24.80
N ARG A 4 -3.32 -4.53 25.17
CA ARG A 4 -1.97 -4.68 24.66
C ARG A 4 -1.95 -5.74 23.57
N PRO A 5 -1.38 -5.44 22.39
CA PRO A 5 -1.27 -6.44 21.32
C PRO A 5 -0.46 -7.66 21.78
N ASN A 6 -0.88 -8.83 21.32
CA ASN A 6 -0.22 -10.11 21.61
C ASN A 6 0.13 -10.90 20.36
N LYS A 7 -0.12 -10.31 19.18
CA LYS A 7 0.16 -10.92 17.88
C LYS A 7 0.74 -9.87 16.94
N PHE A 8 1.49 -10.33 15.96
CA PHE A 8 1.96 -9.50 14.87
C PHE A 8 1.31 -9.93 13.56
N THR A 9 1.03 -8.97 12.69
CA THR A 9 0.76 -9.23 11.28
C THR A 9 1.81 -8.51 10.45
N ILE A 10 2.32 -9.19 9.45
CA ILE A 10 3.33 -8.62 8.54
C ILE A 10 2.66 -8.38 7.20
N ARG A 11 2.78 -7.16 6.70
CA ARG A 11 2.19 -6.77 5.42
C ARG A 11 3.28 -6.21 4.52
N VAL A 12 3.14 -6.41 3.20
CA VAL A 12 4.14 -5.99 2.22
C VAL A 12 3.45 -5.16 1.14
N TYR A 13 4.00 -4.00 0.84
CA TYR A 13 3.42 -3.05 -0.11
C TYR A 13 4.43 -2.59 -1.14
N GLY A 14 3.95 -2.20 -2.30
CA GLY A 14 4.78 -1.74 -3.40
C GLY A 14 4.51 -0.29 -3.80
N LEU A 15 5.58 0.45 -3.97
CA LEU A 15 5.55 1.79 -4.53
C LEU A 15 5.88 1.65 -6.02
N LEU A 16 4.84 1.56 -6.85
CA LEU A 16 4.98 1.46 -8.31
C LEU A 16 4.84 2.85 -8.92
N LEU A 17 5.93 3.34 -9.49
CA LEU A 17 5.97 4.65 -10.12
C LEU A 17 5.96 4.51 -11.64
N GLN A 18 5.14 5.31 -12.31
CA GLN A 18 5.05 5.34 -13.77
C GLN A 18 4.65 6.76 -14.20
N GLY A 19 5.48 7.39 -15.04
CA GLY A 19 5.17 8.71 -15.56
C GLY A 19 4.99 9.79 -14.50
N GLY A 20 5.75 9.71 -13.42
CA GLY A 20 5.65 10.68 -12.31
C GLY A 20 4.48 10.43 -11.35
N LYS A 21 3.75 9.34 -11.55
CA LYS A 21 2.61 8.99 -10.70
C LYS A 21 2.90 7.70 -9.94
N VAL A 22 2.22 7.52 -8.81
CA VAL A 22 2.31 6.30 -8.01
C VAL A 22 0.96 5.59 -8.02
N LEU A 23 1.01 4.25 -8.08
CA LEU A 23 -0.20 3.43 -8.04
C LEU A 23 -0.72 3.33 -6.61
N VAL A 24 -2.01 3.60 -6.43
CA VAL A 24 -2.70 3.43 -5.15
C VAL A 24 -3.91 2.53 -5.34
N ALA A 25 -4.34 1.91 -4.24
CA ALA A 25 -5.55 1.12 -4.18
C ALA A 25 -6.62 1.87 -3.42
N GLU A 26 -7.82 1.87 -3.94
CA GLU A 26 -9.02 2.33 -3.25
C GLU A 26 -9.88 1.10 -3.00
N GLU A 27 -10.13 0.80 -1.74
CA GLU A 27 -10.83 -0.42 -1.33
C GLU A 27 -12.06 -0.06 -0.51
N LEU A 28 -13.17 -0.73 -0.79
CA LEU A 28 -14.37 -0.62 0.01
C LEU A 28 -14.55 -1.91 0.79
N HIS A 29 -14.44 -1.84 2.12
CA HIS A 29 -14.57 -2.98 3.00
C HIS A 29 -15.59 -2.65 4.09
N LYS A 30 -16.68 -3.42 4.14
CA LYS A 30 -17.76 -3.23 5.12
C LYS A 30 -18.27 -1.78 5.15
N GLY A 31 -18.47 -1.19 3.99
CA GLY A 31 -18.94 0.18 3.86
C GLY A 31 -17.88 1.25 4.12
N ARG A 32 -16.65 0.88 4.48
CA ARG A 32 -15.56 1.81 4.74
C ARG A 32 -14.64 1.89 3.54
N ARG A 33 -14.43 3.10 3.05
CA ARG A 33 -13.49 3.36 1.95
C ARG A 33 -12.09 3.58 2.52
N MET A 34 -11.11 2.88 1.93
CA MET A 34 -9.72 2.97 2.36
C MET A 34 -8.84 3.24 1.15
N ASN A 35 -7.97 4.23 1.27
CA ASN A 35 -6.93 4.54 0.29
C ASN A 35 -5.59 4.06 0.84
N LYS A 36 -4.89 3.25 0.08
CA LYS A 36 -3.64 2.62 0.52
C LYS A 36 -2.73 2.31 -0.65
N PHE A 37 -1.50 1.93 -0.38
CA PHE A 37 -0.62 1.38 -1.41
C PHE A 37 -1.00 -0.09 -1.70
N PRO A 38 -0.73 -0.57 -2.93
CA PRO A 38 -1.03 -1.96 -3.26
C PRO A 38 -0.12 -2.94 -2.53
N GLY A 39 -0.66 -4.06 -2.15
CA GLY A 39 0.07 -5.13 -1.47
C GLY A 39 -0.85 -5.96 -0.61
N GLY A 40 -0.29 -6.70 0.34
CA GLY A 40 -1.09 -7.55 1.19
C GLY A 40 -0.29 -8.27 2.27
N GLY A 41 -0.93 -9.27 2.87
CA GLY A 41 -0.37 -9.99 3.99
C GLY A 41 0.66 -11.04 3.58
N LEU A 42 1.74 -11.09 4.35
CA LEU A 42 2.76 -12.12 4.19
C LEU A 42 2.21 -13.46 4.66
N GLU A 43 2.40 -14.49 3.85
CA GLU A 43 2.01 -15.86 4.21
C GLU A 43 3.22 -16.64 4.71
N PRO A 44 3.01 -17.58 5.67
CA PRO A 44 4.09 -18.46 6.09
C PRO A 44 4.70 -19.20 4.90
N GLY A 45 6.02 -19.26 4.85
CA GLY A 45 6.74 -19.96 3.79
C GLY A 45 7.13 -19.10 2.60
N GLU A 46 6.70 -17.83 2.53
CA GLU A 46 7.15 -16.94 1.46
C GLU A 46 8.04 -15.81 1.98
N GLY A 47 8.97 -15.36 1.17
CA GLY A 47 9.75 -14.17 1.46
C GLY A 47 8.94 -12.91 1.13
N THR A 48 9.39 -11.76 1.63
CA THR A 48 8.66 -10.50 1.45
C THR A 48 8.59 -10.06 -0.01
N ALA A 49 9.67 -10.22 -0.77
CA ALA A 49 9.66 -9.89 -2.20
C ALA A 49 8.71 -10.81 -2.98
N ALA A 50 8.74 -12.12 -2.69
CA ALA A 50 7.83 -13.07 -3.33
C ALA A 50 6.38 -12.80 -2.99
N CYS A 51 6.10 -12.40 -1.75
CA CYS A 51 4.77 -11.97 -1.31
C CYS A 51 4.26 -10.83 -2.19
N LEU A 52 5.08 -9.82 -2.40
CA LEU A 52 4.68 -8.65 -3.16
C LEU A 52 4.44 -8.98 -4.63
N VAL A 53 5.28 -9.83 -5.22
CA VAL A 53 5.07 -10.32 -6.59
C VAL A 53 3.73 -11.06 -6.70
N ARG A 54 3.43 -11.93 -5.74
CA ARG A 54 2.16 -12.66 -5.70
C ARG A 54 0.97 -11.71 -5.58
N GLU A 55 1.02 -10.77 -4.64
CA GLU A 55 -0.08 -9.83 -4.39
C GLU A 55 -0.37 -8.96 -5.63
N PHE A 56 0.66 -8.44 -6.28
CA PHE A 56 0.46 -7.65 -7.50
C PHE A 56 -0.15 -8.49 -8.62
N ARG A 57 0.30 -9.72 -8.78
CA ARG A 57 -0.26 -10.63 -9.79
C ARG A 57 -1.73 -10.92 -9.52
N GLU A 58 -2.08 -11.23 -8.27
CA GLU A 58 -3.45 -11.55 -7.89
C GLU A 58 -4.39 -10.35 -8.06
N GLU A 59 -3.95 -9.16 -7.67
CA GLU A 59 -4.81 -7.99 -7.62
C GLU A 59 -4.85 -7.20 -8.91
N THR A 60 -3.73 -7.10 -9.62
CA THR A 60 -3.62 -6.25 -10.82
C THR A 60 -3.33 -7.01 -12.09
N GLY A 61 -2.90 -8.26 -12.00
CA GLY A 61 -2.41 -9.02 -13.14
C GLY A 61 -1.00 -8.64 -13.59
N LEU A 62 -0.35 -7.71 -12.91
CA LEU A 62 0.97 -7.23 -13.29
C LEU A 62 2.08 -8.15 -12.80
N GLU A 63 3.07 -8.35 -13.66
CA GLU A 63 4.35 -8.93 -13.25
C GLU A 63 5.30 -7.79 -12.90
N ILE A 64 5.80 -7.81 -11.67
CA ILE A 64 6.67 -6.76 -11.16
C ILE A 64 8.05 -7.29 -10.81
N ASP A 65 9.02 -6.40 -10.82
CA ASP A 65 10.33 -6.61 -10.24
C ASP A 65 10.45 -5.76 -8.98
N VAL A 66 10.90 -6.37 -7.89
CA VAL A 66 11.16 -5.68 -6.64
C VAL A 66 12.57 -5.09 -6.74
N ILE A 67 12.67 -3.76 -6.69
CA ILE A 67 13.92 -3.06 -7.00
C ILE A 67 14.73 -2.79 -5.74
N ASP A 68 14.11 -2.14 -4.74
CA ASP A 68 14.78 -1.71 -3.53
C ASP A 68 13.83 -1.68 -2.35
N HIS A 69 14.37 -1.88 -1.16
CA HIS A 69 13.66 -1.61 0.07
C HIS A 69 13.47 -0.09 0.22
N PHE A 70 12.29 0.32 0.65
CA PHE A 70 11.99 1.73 0.88
C PHE A 70 11.77 2.05 2.36
N TYR A 71 10.94 1.27 3.07
CA TYR A 71 10.60 1.55 4.46
C TYR A 71 10.09 0.30 5.17
N THR A 72 10.45 0.16 6.44
CA THR A 72 9.84 -0.82 7.35
C THR A 72 9.33 -0.07 8.57
N THR A 73 8.12 -0.40 9.03
CA THR A 73 7.49 0.25 10.17
C THR A 73 8.43 0.30 11.37
N ASP A 74 8.66 1.50 11.91
CA ASP A 74 9.53 1.73 13.06
C ASP A 74 8.82 2.40 14.24
N PHE A 75 7.49 2.43 14.20
CA PHE A 75 6.66 2.92 15.30
C PHE A 75 5.48 1.99 15.52
N PHE A 76 4.89 2.04 16.72
CA PHE A 76 3.80 1.16 17.07
C PHE A 76 2.50 1.54 16.35
N VAL A 77 1.88 0.55 15.67
CA VAL A 77 0.55 0.69 15.10
C VAL A 77 -0.23 -0.60 15.38
N ALA A 78 -1.37 -0.47 16.04
CA ALA A 78 -2.32 -1.57 16.17
C ALA A 78 -3.14 -1.69 14.88
N SER A 79 -3.58 -2.90 14.57
CA SER A 79 -4.47 -3.12 13.44
C SER A 79 -5.77 -2.32 13.63
N ALA A 80 -6.25 -1.70 12.54
CA ALA A 80 -7.53 -0.99 12.55
C ALA A 80 -8.73 -1.96 12.76
N PHE A 81 -8.50 -3.26 12.56
CA PHE A 81 -9.57 -4.26 12.62
C PHE A 81 -9.50 -5.13 13.88
N ASP A 82 -8.34 -5.19 14.54
CA ASP A 82 -8.14 -6.02 15.73
C ASP A 82 -7.10 -5.36 16.64
N PRO A 83 -7.49 -4.80 17.79
CA PRO A 83 -6.54 -4.12 18.68
C PRO A 83 -5.52 -5.05 19.34
N GLN A 84 -5.71 -6.37 19.27
CA GLN A 84 -4.74 -7.34 19.78
C GLN A 84 -3.61 -7.62 18.79
N VAL A 85 -3.69 -7.08 17.58
CA VAL A 85 -2.71 -7.31 16.52
C VAL A 85 -1.91 -6.03 16.27
N GLN A 86 -0.58 -6.14 16.36
CA GLN A 86 0.34 -5.08 15.96
C GLN A 86 0.76 -5.29 14.52
N VAL A 87 0.72 -4.22 13.73
CA VAL A 87 1.05 -4.27 12.30
C VAL A 87 2.51 -3.91 12.07
N MET A 88 3.20 -4.74 11.29
CA MET A 88 4.51 -4.44 10.72
C MET A 88 4.36 -4.42 9.20
N SER A 89 4.66 -3.29 8.58
CA SER A 89 4.54 -3.11 7.14
C SER A 89 5.89 -2.84 6.51
N ILE A 90 6.16 -3.49 5.40
CA ILE A 90 7.40 -3.40 4.64
C ILE A 90 7.06 -2.88 3.25
N TYR A 91 7.74 -1.80 2.83
CA TYR A 91 7.49 -1.14 1.54
C TYR A 91 8.72 -1.27 0.65
N TYR A 92 8.47 -1.64 -0.60
CA TYR A 92 9.50 -1.74 -1.64
C TYR A 92 9.20 -0.81 -2.80
N LEU A 93 10.25 -0.29 -3.42
CA LEU A 93 10.14 0.27 -4.76
C LEU A 93 10.04 -0.88 -5.74
N VAL A 94 9.05 -0.84 -6.61
CA VAL A 94 8.82 -1.89 -7.60
C VAL A 94 8.69 -1.29 -8.99
N GLN A 95 8.88 -2.13 -9.99
CA GLN A 95 8.78 -1.76 -11.39
C GLN A 95 7.94 -2.80 -12.10
N SER A 96 6.99 -2.34 -12.92
CA SER A 96 6.18 -3.25 -13.74
C SER A 96 6.89 -3.54 -15.05
N ARG A 97 6.80 -4.79 -15.50
CA ARG A 97 7.33 -5.21 -16.79
C ARG A 97 6.47 -4.74 -17.95
N GLN A 98 5.26 -4.26 -17.68
CA GLN A 98 4.32 -3.77 -18.67
C GLN A 98 3.64 -2.51 -18.17
N ALA A 99 3.18 -1.67 -19.10
CA ALA A 99 2.38 -0.51 -18.73
C ALA A 99 1.04 -0.97 -18.15
N PHE A 100 0.54 -0.20 -17.17
CA PHE A 100 -0.72 -0.52 -16.49
C PHE A 100 -1.68 0.65 -16.63
N GLU A 101 -2.86 0.37 -17.19
CA GLU A 101 -3.94 1.34 -17.29
C GLU A 101 -5.15 0.78 -16.53
N PRO A 102 -5.28 1.15 -15.24
CA PRO A 102 -6.40 0.66 -14.46
C PRO A 102 -7.72 1.25 -14.93
N SER A 103 -8.80 0.52 -14.72
CA SER A 103 -10.14 1.02 -14.96
C SER A 103 -10.42 2.22 -14.06
N GLN A 104 -10.95 3.31 -14.63
CA GLN A 104 -11.28 4.52 -13.89
C GLN A 104 -12.69 4.47 -13.29
N ARG A 105 -13.21 3.28 -13.06
CA ARG A 105 -14.54 3.13 -12.48
C ARG A 105 -14.54 3.54 -11.01
N SER A 106 -15.66 4.11 -10.56
CA SER A 106 -15.88 4.40 -9.16
C SER A 106 -16.42 3.16 -8.44
N LEU A 107 -16.13 3.06 -7.15
CA LEU A 107 -16.73 2.02 -6.32
C LEU A 107 -18.19 2.37 -6.05
N HIS A 108 -19.07 1.38 -6.18
CA HIS A 108 -20.47 1.53 -5.82
C HIS A 108 -20.63 1.44 -4.30
N ALA A 109 -21.53 2.24 -3.76
CA ALA A 109 -21.75 2.29 -2.31
C ALA A 109 -22.24 0.96 -1.72
N ASP A 110 -22.90 0.16 -2.53
CA ASP A 110 -23.43 -1.16 -2.14
C ASP A 110 -22.51 -2.32 -2.53
N ALA A 111 -21.34 -2.03 -3.12
CA ALA A 111 -20.37 -3.05 -3.47
C ALA A 111 -19.78 -3.67 -2.21
N GLN A 112 -19.57 -4.98 -2.23
CA GLN A 112 -18.89 -5.70 -1.14
C GLN A 112 -17.44 -5.91 -1.52
N GLU A 113 -16.52 -5.44 -0.68
CA GLU A 113 -15.08 -5.67 -0.82
C GLU A 113 -14.56 -5.42 -2.23
N ASP A 114 -15.04 -4.34 -2.86
CA ASP A 114 -14.55 -3.96 -4.17
C ASP A 114 -13.27 -3.14 -4.05
N GLU A 115 -12.37 -3.32 -5.01
CA GLU A 115 -11.10 -2.64 -5.02
C GLU A 115 -10.81 -2.13 -6.42
N VAL A 116 -10.37 -0.87 -6.53
CA VAL A 116 -9.93 -0.27 -7.77
C VAL A 116 -8.55 0.34 -7.58
N PHE A 117 -7.80 0.46 -8.67
CA PHE A 117 -6.47 1.03 -8.67
C PHE A 117 -6.47 2.34 -9.44
N LYS A 118 -5.66 3.29 -8.97
CA LYS A 118 -5.57 4.62 -9.58
C LYS A 118 -4.12 5.10 -9.58
N TRP A 119 -3.79 5.85 -10.61
CA TRP A 119 -2.55 6.63 -10.62
C TRP A 119 -2.82 7.98 -9.97
N VAL A 120 -1.99 8.36 -9.00
CA VAL A 120 -2.07 9.67 -8.36
C VAL A 120 -0.69 10.35 -8.43
N ASP A 121 -0.70 11.69 -8.45
CA ASP A 121 0.54 12.46 -8.36
C ASP A 121 0.96 12.54 -6.88
N PRO A 122 2.04 11.85 -6.49
CA PRO A 122 2.44 11.82 -5.09
C PRO A 122 2.88 13.16 -4.53
N LEU A 123 3.27 14.11 -5.39
CA LEU A 123 3.69 15.44 -4.96
C LEU A 123 2.52 16.41 -4.81
N ALA A 124 1.36 16.10 -5.42
CA ALA A 124 0.20 16.99 -5.41
C ALA A 124 -0.79 16.70 -4.28
N LEU A 125 -0.73 15.52 -3.68
CA LEU A 125 -1.66 15.14 -2.62
C LEU A 125 -1.09 15.43 -1.23
N ASP A 126 -1.98 15.55 -0.25
CA ASP A 126 -1.62 15.60 1.17
C ASP A 126 -1.71 14.16 1.72
N PRO A 127 -0.59 13.53 2.07
CA PRO A 127 -0.61 12.14 2.51
C PRO A 127 -1.48 11.90 3.75
N GLU A 128 -1.54 12.86 4.68
CA GLU A 128 -2.37 12.72 5.88
C GLU A 128 -3.85 12.74 5.57
N ALA A 129 -4.26 13.51 4.56
CA ALA A 129 -5.65 13.58 4.14
C ALA A 129 -6.03 12.44 3.21
N TYR A 130 -5.11 12.01 2.36
CA TYR A 130 -5.41 11.03 1.32
C TYR A 130 -5.37 9.59 1.82
N PHE A 131 -4.30 9.19 2.51
CA PHE A 131 -4.15 7.81 2.97
C PHE A 131 -4.91 7.56 4.26
N THR A 132 -5.54 6.41 4.34
CA THR A 132 -6.40 6.04 5.47
C THR A 132 -5.58 5.66 6.71
N PHE A 133 -4.44 4.98 6.52
CA PHE A 133 -3.69 4.39 7.62
C PHE A 133 -2.44 5.19 7.96
N PRO A 134 -2.06 5.26 9.25
CA PRO A 134 -0.89 6.05 9.67
C PRO A 134 0.41 5.66 8.99
N ILE A 135 0.63 4.37 8.74
CA ILE A 135 1.86 3.91 8.09
C ILE A 135 1.93 4.40 6.65
N ASP A 136 0.82 4.27 5.90
CA ASP A 136 0.76 4.78 4.51
C ASP A 136 0.94 6.29 4.45
N GLN A 137 0.38 7.02 5.43
CA GLN A 137 0.56 8.47 5.53
C GLN A 137 2.04 8.83 5.69
N HIS A 138 2.73 8.11 6.56
CA HIS A 138 4.16 8.29 6.80
C HIS A 138 4.98 7.99 5.55
N VAL A 139 4.69 6.89 4.89
CA VAL A 139 5.38 6.48 3.65
C VAL A 139 5.11 7.48 2.53
N GLY A 140 3.89 7.98 2.43
CA GLY A 140 3.54 9.02 1.46
C GLY A 140 4.39 10.26 1.61
N LYS A 141 4.64 10.70 2.85
CA LYS A 141 5.51 11.85 3.14
C LYS A 141 6.97 11.56 2.78
N GLN A 142 7.45 10.35 3.09
CA GLN A 142 8.80 9.93 2.72
C GLN A 142 8.98 9.88 1.21
N LEU A 143 7.97 9.38 0.49
CA LEU A 143 8.00 9.32 -0.97
C LEU A 143 8.08 10.73 -1.57
N GLN A 144 7.34 11.68 -1.03
CA GLN A 144 7.41 13.08 -1.47
C GLN A 144 8.82 13.64 -1.30
N ARG A 145 9.46 13.42 -0.15
CA ARG A 145 10.82 13.86 0.11
C ARG A 145 11.82 13.21 -0.83
N TRP A 146 11.69 11.92 -1.06
CA TRP A 146 12.56 11.15 -1.94
C TRP A 146 12.46 11.63 -3.38
N LEU A 147 11.24 11.85 -3.89
CA LEU A 147 11.00 12.35 -5.24
C LEU A 147 11.52 13.79 -5.41
N SER A 148 11.29 14.66 -4.41
CA SER A 148 11.75 16.04 -4.44
C SER A 148 13.27 16.13 -4.47
N ALA A 149 13.96 15.27 -3.73
CA ALA A 149 15.43 15.20 -3.74
C ALA A 149 15.98 14.75 -5.10
N LYS A 150 15.27 13.84 -5.79
CA LYS A 150 15.68 13.37 -7.12
C LYS A 150 15.46 14.41 -8.20
N GLY A 151 14.43 15.24 -8.06
CA GLY A 151 14.11 16.27 -9.03
C GLY A 151 14.93 17.54 -8.90
N ALA A 152 15.74 17.63 -7.84
CA ALA A 152 16.57 18.81 -7.59
C ALA A 152 17.83 18.81 -8.43
#